data_f94841001042640840808a573433e542
#
_entry.id   f94841001042640840808a573433e542
#
_cell.length_a   1.000
_cell.length_b   1.000
_cell.length_c   1.000
_cell.angle_alpha   90.00
_cell.angle_beta   90.00
_cell.angle_gamma   90.00
#
_symmetry.space_group_name_H-M   'P 1'
#
loop_
_entity.id
_entity.type
_entity.pdbx_description
1 polymer ?
#
loop_
_entity_poly.entity_id
_entity_poly.type
_entity_poly.pdbx_seq_one_letter_code
_entity_poly.pdbx_strand_id
1 'polypeptide(L)' 'MANITFRYATKNDSELVLKFIKELAVYEKLENEVVATKELLEKWIFDENKAEVIFAVVSGKEVGFALFFSTLNI' A
#
# COMPACT_ATOMS: atom_id res chain seq x y z
N MET A 1 -14.73 -18.51 12.71
CA MET A 1 -13.50 -17.72 12.86
C MET A 1 -13.05 -17.22 11.50
N ALA A 2 -12.79 -15.95 11.40
CA ALA A 2 -12.36 -15.39 10.13
C ALA A 2 -10.90 -15.75 9.86
N ASN A 3 -10.62 -16.11 8.62
CA ASN A 3 -9.27 -16.42 8.20
C ASN A 3 -8.65 -15.17 7.58
N ILE A 4 -7.39 -14.95 7.87
CA ILE A 4 -6.63 -13.87 7.25
C ILE A 4 -5.94 -14.44 6.03
N THR A 5 -6.12 -13.77 4.91
CA THR A 5 -5.38 -14.09 3.70
C THR A 5 -4.60 -12.86 3.27
N PHE A 6 -3.68 -13.05 2.35
CA PHE A 6 -2.85 -11.95 1.88
C PHE A 6 -2.92 -11.91 0.37
N ARG A 7 -2.93 -10.70 -0.18
CA ARG A 7 -2.85 -10.53 -1.62
C ARG A 7 -1.97 -9.35 -1.96
N TYR A 8 -1.25 -9.48 -3.05
CA TYR A 8 -0.47 -8.35 -3.56
C TYR A 8 -1.39 -7.33 -4.18
N ALA A 9 -1.05 -6.06 -4.01
CA ALA A 9 -1.78 -4.99 -4.66
C ALA A 9 -1.56 -5.04 -6.17
N THR A 10 -2.57 -4.63 -6.90
CA THR A 10 -2.47 -4.45 -8.35
C THR A 10 -2.57 -2.96 -8.65
N LYS A 11 -2.34 -2.60 -9.92
CA LYS A 11 -2.39 -1.19 -10.31
C LYS A 11 -3.75 -0.56 -10.02
N ASN A 12 -4.81 -1.36 -10.10
CA ASN A 12 -6.15 -0.87 -9.78
C ASN A 12 -6.33 -0.55 -8.30
N ASP A 13 -5.40 -0.98 -7.46
CA ASP A 13 -5.46 -0.73 -6.02
C ASP A 13 -4.74 0.55 -5.61
N SER A 14 -4.26 1.34 -6.54
CA SER A 14 -3.46 2.51 -6.21
C SER A 14 -4.20 3.49 -5.30
N GLU A 15 -5.50 3.68 -5.53
CA GLU A 15 -6.28 4.54 -4.66
C GLU A 15 -6.43 3.96 -3.26
N LEU A 16 -6.60 2.65 -3.17
CA LEU A 16 -6.71 1.99 -1.87
C LEU A 16 -5.38 2.07 -1.11
N VAL A 17 -4.27 1.88 -1.80
CA VAL A 17 -2.95 2.03 -1.19
C VAL A 17 -2.79 3.44 -0.64
N LEU A 18 -3.15 4.44 -1.44
CA LEU A 18 -3.06 5.83 -1.01
C LEU A 18 -3.93 6.09 0.21
N LYS A 19 -5.13 5.53 0.23
CA LYS A 19 -6.03 5.67 1.37
C LYS A 19 -5.39 5.12 2.64
N PHE A 20 -4.80 3.93 2.57
CA PHE A 20 -4.14 3.35 3.74
C PHE A 20 -2.96 4.18 4.19
N ILE A 21 -2.17 4.70 3.25
CA ILE A 21 -1.04 5.55 3.60
C ILE A 21 -1.50 6.80 4.31
N LYS A 22 -2.56 7.43 3.81
CA LYS A 22 -3.07 8.64 4.44
C LYS A 22 -3.66 8.36 5.82
N GLU A 23 -4.33 7.22 5.98
CA GLU A 23 -4.88 6.85 7.29
C GLU A 23 -3.76 6.61 8.29
N LEU A 24 -2.69 5.97 7.87
CA LEU A 24 -1.54 5.77 8.74
C LEU A 24 -0.92 7.11 9.11
N ALA A 25 -0.80 8.01 8.15
CA ALA A 25 -0.24 9.34 8.39
C ALA A 25 -1.06 10.11 9.42
N VAL A 26 -2.38 10.03 9.33
CA VAL A 26 -3.25 10.68 10.32
C VAL A 26 -3.01 10.09 11.70
N TYR A 27 -2.91 8.76 11.78
CA TYR A 27 -2.64 8.09 13.05
C TYR A 27 -1.32 8.54 13.65
N GLU A 28 -0.30 8.71 12.83
CA GLU A 28 1.03 9.13 13.28
C GLU A 28 1.17 10.65 13.35
N LYS A 29 0.10 11.39 13.04
CA LYS A 29 0.10 12.87 13.01
C LYS A 29 1.07 13.43 11.99
N LEU A 30 1.20 12.74 10.86
CA LEU A 30 2.10 13.13 9.78
C LEU A 30 1.34 13.45 8.49
N GLU A 31 0.05 13.76 8.60
CA GLU A 31 -0.78 13.95 7.41
C GLU A 31 -0.29 15.10 6.54
N ASN A 32 0.41 16.07 7.12
CA ASN A 32 0.97 17.17 6.34
C ASN A 32 2.27 16.78 5.63
N GLU A 33 2.80 15.62 5.95
CA GLU A 33 4.04 15.14 5.35
C GLU A 33 3.79 14.20 4.18
N VAL A 34 2.54 13.85 3.92
CA VAL A 34 2.23 12.91 2.84
C VAL A 34 2.23 13.67 1.53
N VAL A 35 3.17 13.34 0.67
CA VAL A 35 3.27 13.95 -0.66
C VAL A 35 2.96 12.94 -1.77
N ALA A 36 2.54 11.73 -1.39
CA ALA A 36 2.23 10.70 -2.36
C ALA A 36 0.93 11.01 -3.08
N THR A 37 0.88 10.69 -4.36
CA THR A 37 -0.33 10.77 -5.15
C THR A 37 -0.57 9.40 -5.77
N LYS A 38 -1.79 9.21 -6.27
CA LYS A 38 -2.13 7.98 -6.96
C LYS A 38 -1.16 7.73 -8.12
N GLU A 39 -0.85 8.76 -8.87
CA GLU A 39 0.05 8.66 -10.02
C GLU A 39 1.46 8.27 -9.63
N LEU A 40 1.98 8.85 -8.54
CA LEU A 40 3.30 8.49 -8.05
C LEU A 40 3.34 7.04 -7.57
N LEU A 41 2.29 6.60 -6.89
CA LEU A 41 2.23 5.22 -6.41
C LEU A 41 2.16 4.25 -7.58
N GLU A 42 1.37 4.58 -8.60
CA GLU A 42 1.31 3.75 -9.79
C GLU A 42 2.67 3.62 -10.43
N LYS A 43 3.38 4.72 -10.53
CA LYS A 43 4.71 4.72 -11.15
C LYS A 43 5.69 3.86 -10.35
N TRP A 44 5.78 4.11 -9.05
CA TRP A 44 6.81 3.45 -8.24
C TRP A 44 6.53 1.99 -7.98
N ILE A 45 5.28 1.65 -7.72
CA ILE A 45 4.92 0.30 -7.32
C ILE A 45 4.73 -0.59 -8.54
N PHE A 46 3.99 -0.11 -9.52
CA PHE A 46 3.52 -0.96 -10.60
C PHE A 46 4.30 -0.79 -11.89
N ASP A 47 4.71 0.42 -12.21
CA ASP A 47 5.44 0.65 -13.46
C ASP A 47 6.93 0.40 -13.31
N GLU A 48 7.52 0.84 -12.20
CA GLU A 48 8.95 0.71 -11.97
C GLU A 48 9.31 -0.42 -11.01
N ASN A 49 8.32 -0.98 -10.34
CA ASN A 49 8.51 -2.09 -9.41
C ASN A 49 9.56 -1.79 -8.33
N LYS A 50 9.57 -0.56 -7.85
CA LYS A 50 10.49 -0.17 -6.78
C LYS A 50 9.98 -0.49 -5.40
N ALA A 51 8.70 -0.80 -5.28
CA ALA A 51 8.08 -1.15 -4.02
C ALA A 51 6.98 -2.16 -4.27
N GLU A 52 6.61 -2.87 -3.23
CA GLU A 52 5.52 -3.84 -3.29
C GLU A 52 4.59 -3.61 -2.12
N VAL A 53 3.32 -3.87 -2.33
CA VAL A 53 2.31 -3.73 -1.30
C VAL A 53 1.54 -5.03 -1.19
N ILE A 54 1.40 -5.50 0.04
CA ILE A 54 0.58 -6.68 0.35
C ILE A 54 -0.53 -6.23 1.28
N PHE A 55 -1.76 -6.63 0.95
CA PHE A 55 -2.89 -6.39 1.82
C PHE A 55 -3.19 -7.62 2.66
N ALA A 56 -3.56 -7.39 3.91
CA ALA A 56 -4.17 -8.42 4.73
C ALA A 56 -5.68 -8.34 4.53
N VAL A 57 -6.29 -9.47 4.22
CA VAL A 57 -7.71 -9.52 3.85
C VAL A 57 -8.44 -10.44 4.81
N VAL A 58 -9.54 -9.95 5.37
CA VAL A 58 -10.41 -10.72 6.25
C VAL A 58 -11.82 -10.60 5.71
N SER A 59 -12.44 -11.74 5.46
CA SER A 59 -13.83 -11.78 4.97
C SER A 59 -14.01 -10.93 3.70
N GLY A 60 -13.03 -10.99 2.81
CA GLY A 60 -13.09 -10.26 1.55
C GLY A 60 -12.79 -8.79 1.63
N LYS A 61 -12.37 -8.31 2.80
CA LYS A 61 -12.11 -6.89 2.98
C LYS A 61 -10.67 -6.67 3.40
N GLU A 62 -10.01 -5.69 2.80
CA GLU A 62 -8.67 -5.31 3.18
C GLU A 62 -8.71 -4.61 4.53
N VAL A 63 -7.97 -5.15 5.49
CA VAL A 63 -7.95 -4.62 6.85
C VAL A 63 -6.58 -4.09 7.26
N GLY A 64 -5.58 -4.30 6.45
CA GLY A 64 -4.23 -3.81 6.73
C GLY A 64 -3.36 -3.94 5.51
N PHE A 65 -2.15 -3.38 5.59
CA PHE A 65 -1.23 -3.45 4.47
C PHE A 65 0.21 -3.39 4.96
N ALA A 66 1.11 -3.87 4.12
CA ALA A 66 2.54 -3.69 4.32
C ALA A 66 3.13 -3.18 3.03
N LEU A 67 3.93 -2.14 3.14
CA LEU A 67 4.65 -1.56 2.00
C LEU A 67 6.13 -1.82 2.23
N PHE A 68 6.79 -2.41 1.25
CA PHE A 68 8.22 -2.63 1.37
C PHE A 68 8.89 -2.33 0.04
N PHE A 69 10.11 -1.84 0.14
CA PHE A 69 10.86 -1.44 -1.03
C PHE A 69 11.72 -2.58 -1.52
N SER A 70 11.81 -2.66 -2.81
CA SER A 70 12.69 -3.61 -3.44
C SER A 70 14.11 -3.09 -3.29
N THR A 71 14.92 -3.77 -2.51
CA THR A 71 16.29 -3.34 -2.29
C THR A 71 17.26 -4.29 -2.92
N LEU A 72 17.01 -4.63 -4.10
CA LEU A 72 17.82 -5.60 -4.76
C LEU A 72 19.13 -4.99 -5.16
N ASN A 73 20.15 -5.29 -4.43
CA ASN A 73 21.45 -4.71 -4.66
C ASN A 73 22.48 -5.75 -4.93
N ILE A 74 22.19 -6.57 -5.79
CA ILE A 74 23.16 -7.58 -6.01
C ILE A 74 24.20 -7.19 -7.02
#